data_6b99e6debd94776d754452a7aa69584b
#
_entry.id   6b99e6debd94776d754452a7aa69584b
#
_cell.length_a   1.000
_cell.length_b   1.000
_cell.length_c   1.000
_cell.angle_alpha   90.00
_cell.angle_beta   90.00
_cell.angle_gamma   90.00
#
_symmetry.space_group_name_H-M   'P 1'
#
loop_
_entity.id
_entity.type
_entity.pdbx_description
1 polymer ?
#
loop_
_entity_poly.entity_id
_entity_poly.type
_entity_poly.pdbx_seq_one_letter_code
_entity_poly.pdbx_strand_id
1 'polypeptide(L)'
;MRYMKAADVLPPDLLKRYQERGRFYNQTASKAEQIALCQFIRDGHLESQIRKSKKLYAAKAKCLCDAVRRIFGEKARTHLGDAGFLVLMEFDSPLTSAEIAGRAAQAGVAVRPVESVGSLLEKQEHHFQEGYPKLLLSCASMGAERYEEALEVLKEVVYKKEK
;
A
#
# COMPACT_ATOMS: atom_id res chain seq x y z
N MET A 1 26.56 -21.09 -11.37
CA MET A 1 25.28 -20.48 -11.03
C MET A 1 25.54 -19.41 -9.97
N ARG A 2 25.42 -18.12 -10.32
CA ARG A 2 25.62 -17.00 -9.36
C ARG A 2 24.33 -16.84 -8.59
N TYR A 3 24.34 -17.13 -7.32
CA TYR A 3 23.20 -16.84 -6.43
C TYR A 3 23.12 -15.32 -6.27
N MET A 4 21.93 -14.76 -6.49
CA MET A 4 21.68 -13.35 -6.17
C MET A 4 21.90 -13.14 -4.67
N LYS A 5 22.93 -12.38 -4.33
CA LYS A 5 23.11 -11.91 -2.96
C LYS A 5 22.26 -10.64 -2.79
N ALA A 6 21.70 -10.43 -1.62
CA ALA A 6 20.96 -9.20 -1.31
C ALA A 6 21.80 -7.94 -1.64
N ALA A 7 23.12 -8.06 -1.56
CA ALA A 7 24.08 -7.02 -1.96
C ALA A 7 24.02 -6.62 -3.45
N ASP A 8 23.54 -7.51 -4.33
CA ASP A 8 23.49 -7.21 -5.78
C ASP A 8 22.33 -6.27 -6.15
N VAL A 9 21.46 -5.94 -5.18
CA VAL A 9 20.29 -5.06 -5.36
C VAL A 9 20.47 -3.70 -4.67
N LEU A 10 21.57 -3.50 -3.95
CA LEU A 10 21.82 -2.25 -3.23
C LEU A 10 22.43 -1.18 -4.16
N PRO A 11 22.04 0.10 -3.99
CA PRO A 11 22.73 1.22 -4.60
C PRO A 11 24.22 1.20 -4.27
N PRO A 12 25.11 1.72 -5.17
CA PRO A 12 26.57 1.60 -5.02
C PRO A 12 27.12 2.06 -3.66
N ASP A 13 26.59 3.17 -3.12
CA ASP A 13 27.06 3.72 -1.83
C ASP A 13 26.66 2.84 -0.65
N LEU A 14 25.46 2.25 -0.69
CA LEU A 14 25.00 1.31 0.33
C LEU A 14 25.70 -0.04 0.19
N LEU A 15 26.00 -0.47 -1.04
CA LEU A 15 26.76 -1.68 -1.29
C LEU A 15 28.18 -1.60 -0.68
N LYS A 16 28.87 -0.46 -0.84
CA LYS A 16 30.18 -0.24 -0.24
C LYS A 16 30.14 -0.36 1.28
N ARG A 17 29.20 0.34 1.93
CA ARG A 17 29.00 0.27 3.40
C ARG A 17 28.62 -1.14 3.87
N TYR A 18 27.82 -1.86 3.10
CA TYR A 18 27.45 -3.24 3.40
C TYR A 18 28.67 -4.16 3.30
N GLN A 19 29.51 -4.02 2.27
CA GLN A 19 30.73 -4.82 2.11
C GLN A 19 31.75 -4.57 3.22
N GLU A 20 31.88 -3.33 3.70
CA GLU A 20 32.77 -2.98 4.80
C GLU A 20 32.32 -3.55 6.14
N ARG A 21 31.00 -3.48 6.43
CA ARG A 21 30.42 -3.90 7.72
C ARG A 21 29.95 -5.35 7.74
N GLY A 22 29.58 -5.91 6.59
CA GLY A 22 29.02 -7.25 6.44
C GLY A 22 30.02 -8.38 6.25
N ARG A 23 31.33 -8.11 6.37
CA ARG A 23 32.42 -9.07 6.12
C ARG A 23 32.31 -10.36 6.93
N PHE A 24 31.70 -10.29 8.09
CA PHE A 24 31.53 -11.42 9.02
C PHE A 24 30.07 -11.90 9.12
N TYR A 25 29.17 -11.37 8.31
CA TYR A 25 27.78 -11.81 8.30
C TYR A 25 27.66 -13.13 7.54
N ASN A 26 27.33 -14.18 8.24
CA ASN A 26 26.98 -15.44 7.61
C ASN A 26 25.65 -15.26 6.85
N GLN A 27 25.58 -15.86 5.66
CA GLN A 27 24.38 -15.86 4.82
C GLN A 27 23.24 -16.55 5.58
N THR A 28 22.24 -15.77 5.99
CA THR A 28 21.09 -16.27 6.78
C THR A 28 20.01 -16.93 5.91
N ALA A 29 20.03 -16.71 4.58
CA ALA A 29 19.06 -17.30 3.68
C ALA A 29 19.37 -18.79 3.43
N SER A 30 18.36 -19.64 3.63
CA SER A 30 18.47 -21.08 3.40
C SER A 30 18.82 -21.38 1.93
N LYS A 31 19.85 -22.22 1.72
CA LYS A 31 20.23 -22.65 0.36
C LYS A 31 19.11 -23.43 -0.33
N ALA A 32 18.35 -24.22 0.41
CA ALA A 32 17.22 -24.97 -0.13
C ALA A 32 16.12 -24.03 -0.66
N GLU A 33 15.79 -22.98 0.09
CA GLU A 33 14.82 -21.95 -0.33
C GLU A 33 15.31 -21.19 -1.56
N GLN A 34 16.61 -20.84 -1.62
CA GLN A 34 17.19 -20.18 -2.77
C GLN A 34 17.11 -21.05 -4.04
N ILE A 35 17.37 -22.36 -3.92
CA ILE A 35 17.28 -23.30 -5.04
C ILE A 35 15.82 -23.42 -5.50
N ALA A 36 14.89 -23.60 -4.55
CA ALA A 36 13.46 -23.70 -4.85
C ALA A 36 12.95 -22.43 -5.55
N LEU A 37 13.34 -21.24 -5.06
CA LEU A 37 12.97 -19.97 -5.67
C LEU A 37 13.58 -19.81 -7.07
N CYS A 38 14.84 -20.22 -7.26
CA CYS A 38 15.46 -20.20 -8.58
C CYS A 38 14.72 -21.10 -9.59
N GLN A 39 14.30 -22.30 -9.18
CA GLN A 39 13.49 -23.17 -10.02
C GLN A 39 12.13 -22.55 -10.32
N PHE A 40 11.43 -22.04 -9.29
CA PHE A 40 10.13 -21.39 -9.44
C PHE A 40 10.16 -20.23 -10.46
N ILE A 41 11.23 -19.43 -10.43
CA ILE A 41 11.44 -18.34 -11.40
C ILE A 41 11.72 -18.90 -12.79
N ARG A 42 12.63 -19.89 -12.91
CA ARG A 42 13.05 -20.48 -14.19
C ARG A 42 11.89 -21.15 -14.92
N ASP A 43 11.01 -21.80 -14.17
CA ASP A 43 9.84 -22.50 -14.73
C ASP A 43 8.69 -21.56 -15.08
N GLY A 44 8.88 -20.24 -14.94
CA GLY A 44 7.88 -19.21 -15.27
C GLY A 44 6.73 -19.08 -14.26
N HIS A 45 6.80 -19.76 -13.14
CA HIS A 45 5.76 -19.73 -12.10
C HIS A 45 5.64 -18.36 -11.45
N LEU A 46 6.76 -17.63 -11.28
CA LEU A 46 6.76 -16.28 -10.72
C LEU A 46 5.93 -15.31 -11.58
N GLU A 47 6.14 -15.32 -12.90
CA GLU A 47 5.39 -14.44 -13.81
C GLU A 47 3.90 -14.77 -13.83
N SER A 48 3.56 -16.05 -13.80
CA SER A 48 2.18 -16.51 -13.70
C SER A 48 1.53 -16.01 -12.41
N GLN A 49 2.23 -16.12 -11.29
CA GLN A 49 1.75 -15.63 -9.99
C GLN A 49 1.59 -14.12 -9.95
N ILE A 50 2.54 -13.37 -10.51
CA ILE A 50 2.44 -11.90 -10.62
C ILE A 50 1.19 -11.50 -11.43
N ARG A 51 0.94 -12.15 -12.58
CA ARG A 51 -0.26 -11.88 -13.39
C ARG A 51 -1.56 -12.15 -12.65
N LYS A 52 -1.64 -13.28 -11.93
CA LYS A 52 -2.81 -13.63 -11.10
C LYS A 52 -3.02 -12.60 -9.99
N SER A 53 -1.95 -12.22 -9.30
CA SER A 53 -2.00 -11.23 -8.22
C SER A 53 -2.44 -9.86 -8.73
N LYS A 54 -1.88 -9.38 -9.85
CA LYS A 54 -2.29 -8.12 -10.49
C LYS A 54 -3.79 -8.11 -10.80
N LYS A 55 -4.32 -9.20 -11.40
CA LYS A 55 -5.75 -9.31 -11.72
C LYS A 55 -6.61 -9.28 -10.46
N LEU A 56 -6.22 -10.02 -9.43
CA LEU A 56 -6.93 -10.08 -8.15
C LEU A 56 -6.98 -8.71 -7.46
N TYR A 57 -5.82 -8.04 -7.34
CA TYR A 57 -5.75 -6.76 -6.66
C TYR A 57 -6.41 -5.63 -7.46
N ALA A 58 -6.35 -5.65 -8.77
CA ALA A 58 -7.10 -4.70 -9.61
C ALA A 58 -8.62 -4.83 -9.39
N ALA A 59 -9.14 -6.07 -9.30
CA ALA A 59 -10.55 -6.30 -8.99
C ALA A 59 -10.93 -5.82 -7.59
N LYS A 60 -10.10 -6.10 -6.58
CA LYS A 60 -10.31 -5.63 -5.20
C LYS A 60 -10.25 -4.11 -5.10
N ALA A 61 -9.29 -3.46 -5.75
CA ALA A 61 -9.16 -2.01 -5.75
C ALA A 61 -10.35 -1.34 -6.42
N LYS A 62 -10.85 -1.88 -7.54
CA LYS A 62 -12.08 -1.41 -8.18
C LYS A 62 -13.28 -1.53 -7.24
N CYS A 63 -13.44 -2.67 -6.58
CA CYS A 63 -14.52 -2.89 -5.61
C CYS A 63 -14.46 -1.86 -4.46
N LEU A 64 -13.25 -1.58 -3.94
CA LEU A 64 -13.05 -0.56 -2.91
C LEU A 64 -13.41 0.84 -3.41
N CYS A 65 -12.99 1.23 -4.61
CA CYS A 65 -13.34 2.52 -5.21
C CYS A 65 -14.85 2.67 -5.43
N ASP A 66 -15.52 1.61 -5.88
CA ASP A 66 -16.97 1.60 -6.08
C ASP A 66 -17.71 1.71 -4.73
N ALA A 67 -17.20 1.07 -3.67
CA ALA A 67 -17.74 1.21 -2.31
C ALA A 67 -17.54 2.64 -1.76
N VAL A 68 -16.37 3.24 -1.96
CA VAL A 68 -16.11 4.65 -1.58
C VAL A 68 -17.10 5.57 -2.27
N ARG A 69 -17.27 5.42 -3.60
CA ARG A 69 -18.23 6.25 -4.37
C ARG A 69 -19.66 6.11 -3.86
N ARG A 70 -20.08 4.90 -3.49
CA ARG A 70 -21.42 4.62 -2.97
C ARG A 70 -21.67 5.27 -1.62
N ILE A 71 -20.66 5.18 -0.72
CA ILE A 71 -20.80 5.60 0.67
C ILE A 71 -20.58 7.11 0.82
N PHE A 72 -19.55 7.66 0.16
CA PHE A 72 -19.15 9.08 0.32
C PHE A 72 -19.73 10.00 -0.78
N GLY A 73 -20.15 9.42 -1.92
CA GLY A 73 -20.62 10.22 -3.06
C GLY A 73 -19.54 11.16 -3.59
N GLU A 74 -19.88 12.42 -3.81
CA GLU A 74 -18.97 13.46 -4.31
C GLU A 74 -18.04 14.03 -3.23
N LYS A 75 -18.27 13.71 -1.96
CA LYS A 75 -17.43 14.18 -0.83
C LYS A 75 -16.08 13.50 -0.71
N ALA A 76 -15.84 12.45 -1.47
CA ALA A 76 -14.55 11.79 -1.53
C ALA A 76 -14.19 11.39 -2.96
N ARG A 77 -12.90 11.47 -3.27
CA ARG A 77 -12.34 11.04 -4.55
C ARG A 77 -11.32 9.95 -4.30
N THR A 78 -11.21 9.02 -5.24
CA THR A 78 -10.24 7.93 -5.17
C THR A 78 -9.31 7.96 -6.36
N HIS A 79 -8.04 7.73 -6.11
CA HIS A 79 -7.00 7.59 -7.12
C HIS A 79 -6.33 6.22 -6.95
N LEU A 80 -6.25 5.47 -8.04
CA LEU A 80 -5.58 4.18 -8.07
C LEU A 80 -4.10 4.38 -8.34
N GLY A 81 -3.25 3.86 -7.45
CA GLY A 81 -1.82 3.81 -7.69
C GLY A 81 -1.44 2.67 -8.62
N ASP A 82 -0.29 2.78 -9.31
CA ASP A 82 0.24 1.77 -10.25
C ASP A 82 0.45 0.39 -9.61
N ALA A 83 0.68 0.35 -8.31
CA ALA A 83 0.89 -0.89 -7.55
C ALA A 83 -0.37 -1.76 -7.40
N GLY A 84 -1.57 -1.22 -7.70
CA GLY A 84 -2.83 -1.95 -7.78
C GLY A 84 -3.45 -2.40 -6.45
N PHE A 85 -2.76 -2.27 -5.31
CA PHE A 85 -3.28 -2.68 -3.99
C PHE A 85 -3.47 -1.52 -3.01
N LEU A 86 -3.04 -0.33 -3.38
CA LEU A 86 -3.22 0.89 -2.62
C LEU A 86 -4.15 1.83 -3.39
N VAL A 87 -5.11 2.38 -2.67
CA VAL A 87 -6.06 3.38 -3.16
C VAL A 87 -5.85 4.65 -2.35
N LEU A 88 -5.52 5.73 -3.02
CA LEU A 88 -5.48 7.03 -2.40
C LEU A 88 -6.88 7.61 -2.36
N MET A 89 -7.30 8.13 -1.22
CA MET A 89 -8.61 8.73 -1.02
C MET A 89 -8.45 10.16 -0.47
N GLU A 90 -9.09 11.10 -1.13
CA GLU A 90 -9.21 12.50 -0.70
C GLU A 90 -10.61 12.78 -0.18
N PHE A 91 -10.72 13.64 0.83
CA PHE A 91 -11.99 14.00 1.46
C PHE A 91 -12.21 15.51 1.46
N ASP A 92 -13.45 15.90 1.31
CA ASP A 92 -13.91 17.24 1.70
C ASP A 92 -14.21 17.23 3.21
N SER A 93 -13.21 17.58 4.01
CA SER A 93 -13.32 17.59 5.48
C SER A 93 -12.41 18.66 6.09
N PRO A 94 -12.84 19.32 7.18
CA PRO A 94 -12.00 20.26 7.93
C PRO A 94 -10.92 19.58 8.79
N LEU A 95 -10.99 18.26 8.96
CA LEU A 95 -10.02 17.49 9.73
C LEU A 95 -8.76 17.24 8.91
N THR A 96 -7.61 17.15 9.57
CA THR A 96 -6.36 16.75 8.94
C THR A 96 -6.32 15.22 8.71
N SER A 97 -5.49 14.77 7.78
CA SER A 97 -5.28 13.33 7.53
C SER A 97 -4.86 12.56 8.79
N ALA A 98 -4.03 13.18 9.63
CA ALA A 98 -3.56 12.60 10.89
C ALA A 98 -4.68 12.46 11.93
N GLU A 99 -5.55 13.46 12.06
CA GLU A 99 -6.71 13.42 12.95
C GLU A 99 -7.70 12.33 12.53
N ILE A 100 -7.99 12.26 11.22
CA ILE A 100 -8.87 11.21 10.68
C ILE A 100 -8.27 9.83 10.95
N ALA A 101 -6.98 9.63 10.70
CA ALA A 101 -6.31 8.35 10.95
C ALA A 101 -6.32 7.97 12.43
N GLY A 102 -6.09 8.94 13.34
CA GLY A 102 -6.15 8.69 14.76
C GLY A 102 -7.55 8.31 15.26
N ARG A 103 -8.58 9.02 14.84
CA ARG A 103 -9.98 8.72 15.18
C ARG A 103 -10.43 7.38 14.56
N ALA A 104 -10.04 7.10 13.31
CA ALA A 104 -10.35 5.83 12.65
C ALA A 104 -9.74 4.64 13.40
N ALA A 105 -8.48 4.77 13.87
CA ALA A 105 -7.81 3.75 14.65
C ALA A 105 -8.54 3.47 15.99
N GLN A 106 -9.04 4.51 16.66
CA GLN A 106 -9.86 4.36 17.87
C GLN A 106 -11.19 3.64 17.59
N ALA A 107 -11.73 3.82 16.39
CA ALA A 107 -12.95 3.14 15.93
C ALA A 107 -12.66 1.74 15.31
N GLY A 108 -11.43 1.24 15.38
CA GLY A 108 -11.05 -0.09 14.88
C GLY A 108 -10.70 -0.15 13.39
N VAL A 109 -10.58 0.99 12.71
CA VAL A 109 -10.22 1.06 11.28
C VAL A 109 -8.83 1.67 11.12
N ALA A 110 -7.87 0.86 10.66
CA ALA A 110 -6.51 1.32 10.41
C ALA A 110 -6.38 1.91 8.99
N VAL A 111 -6.08 3.20 8.90
CA VAL A 111 -5.77 3.92 7.65
C VAL A 111 -4.46 4.69 7.82
N ARG A 112 -3.79 5.02 6.70
CA ARG A 112 -2.54 5.78 6.75
C ARG A 112 -2.71 7.17 6.16
N PRO A 113 -2.32 8.23 6.88
CA PRO A 113 -2.22 9.56 6.30
C PRO A 113 -1.08 9.59 5.26
N VAL A 114 -1.29 10.29 4.16
CA VAL A 114 -0.32 10.35 3.04
C VAL A 114 0.99 10.97 3.46
N GLU A 115 0.95 11.96 4.33
CA GLU A 115 2.12 12.67 4.84
C GLU A 115 3.09 11.73 5.60
N SER A 116 2.59 10.60 6.09
CA SER A 116 3.42 9.59 6.78
C SER A 116 4.20 8.67 5.83
N VAL A 117 3.90 8.71 4.52
CA VAL A 117 4.45 7.76 3.54
C VAL A 117 5.65 8.34 2.77
N GLY A 118 5.95 9.64 2.96
CA GLY A 118 7.10 10.31 2.35
C GLY A 118 7.06 10.33 0.83
N SER A 119 8.23 10.48 0.20
CA SER A 119 8.42 10.71 -1.24
C SER A 119 7.96 9.60 -2.21
N LEU A 120 7.34 8.54 -1.73
CA LEU A 120 6.87 7.44 -2.59
C LEU A 120 5.74 7.87 -3.55
N LEU A 121 5.05 8.97 -3.25
CA LEU A 121 3.93 9.49 -4.05
C LEU A 121 4.31 10.70 -4.91
N GLU A 122 5.50 11.29 -4.74
CA GLU A 122 5.94 12.48 -5.49
C GLU A 122 6.11 12.26 -7.00
N LYS A 123 6.14 11.00 -7.46
CA LYS A 123 6.31 10.65 -8.86
C LYS A 123 4.99 10.45 -9.63
N GLN A 124 3.86 10.50 -8.95
CA GLN A 124 2.57 10.39 -9.61
C GLN A 124 1.96 11.79 -9.72
N GLU A 125 1.87 12.31 -10.94
CA GLU A 125 1.16 13.55 -11.30
C GLU A 125 -0.36 13.38 -11.08
N HIS A 126 -0.77 13.14 -9.84
CA HIS A 126 -2.17 13.22 -9.49
C HIS A 126 -2.50 14.68 -9.19
N HIS A 127 -3.47 15.22 -9.88
CA HIS A 127 -4.04 16.55 -9.59
C HIS A 127 -4.82 16.48 -8.28
N PHE A 128 -4.07 16.54 -7.18
CA PHE A 128 -4.64 16.59 -5.83
C PHE A 128 -5.21 17.97 -5.55
N GLN A 129 -6.35 18.01 -4.87
CA GLN A 129 -6.89 19.26 -4.40
C GLN A 129 -6.09 19.72 -3.18
N GLU A 130 -5.50 20.91 -3.25
CA GLU A 130 -4.78 21.49 -2.11
C GLU A 130 -5.73 21.68 -0.92
N GLY A 131 -5.26 21.36 0.28
CA GLY A 131 -6.02 21.50 1.51
C GLY A 131 -6.93 20.33 1.88
N TYR A 132 -7.15 19.36 0.99
CA TYR A 132 -7.96 18.19 1.32
C TYR A 132 -7.13 17.12 2.04
N PRO A 133 -7.63 16.54 3.15
CA PRO A 133 -6.98 15.41 3.80
C PRO A 133 -6.93 14.19 2.87
N LYS A 134 -5.82 13.47 2.93
CA LYS A 134 -5.52 12.34 2.04
C LYS A 134 -5.16 11.12 2.85
N LEU A 135 -5.82 10.01 2.57
CA LEU A 135 -5.58 8.73 3.21
C LEU A 135 -5.21 7.66 2.20
N LEU A 136 -4.31 6.79 2.60
CA LEU A 136 -3.93 5.62 1.84
C LEU A 136 -4.67 4.40 2.39
N LEU A 137 -5.51 3.80 1.55
CA LEU A 137 -6.27 2.60 1.85
C LEU A 137 -5.63 1.39 1.19
N SER A 138 -5.55 0.26 1.90
CA SER A 138 -5.05 -1.00 1.35
C SER A 138 -6.21 -1.95 1.07
N CYS A 139 -6.37 -2.35 -0.19
CA CYS A 139 -7.34 -3.39 -0.56
C CYS A 139 -6.82 -4.82 -0.28
N ALA A 140 -5.58 -4.97 0.19
CA ALA A 140 -4.97 -6.27 0.46
C ALA A 140 -5.25 -6.80 1.87
N SER A 141 -5.52 -5.92 2.84
CA SER A 141 -5.56 -6.25 4.26
C SER A 141 -6.85 -6.94 4.72
N MET A 142 -7.93 -6.87 3.92
CA MET A 142 -9.22 -7.47 4.27
C MET A 142 -9.94 -8.04 3.04
N GLY A 143 -10.99 -8.82 3.26
CA GLY A 143 -11.90 -9.27 2.22
C GLY A 143 -12.76 -8.13 1.69
N ALA A 144 -13.17 -8.22 0.43
CA ALA A 144 -13.96 -7.17 -0.21
C ALA A 144 -15.38 -7.00 0.43
N GLU A 145 -15.88 -8.05 1.06
CA GLU A 145 -17.15 -8.08 1.80
C GLU A 145 -17.17 -7.15 3.02
N ARG A 146 -16.00 -6.78 3.53
CA ARG A 146 -15.86 -5.91 4.71
C ARG A 146 -15.57 -4.45 4.38
N TYR A 147 -15.42 -4.11 3.10
CA TYR A 147 -15.09 -2.73 2.72
C TYR A 147 -16.17 -1.75 3.11
N GLU A 148 -17.44 -2.10 2.93
CA GLU A 148 -18.57 -1.22 3.25
C GLU A 148 -18.65 -0.94 4.75
N GLU A 149 -18.54 -1.97 5.59
CA GLU A 149 -18.51 -1.83 7.04
C GLU A 149 -17.39 -0.87 7.50
N ALA A 150 -16.16 -1.08 7.01
CA ALA A 150 -15.03 -0.24 7.38
C ALA A 150 -15.16 1.21 6.86
N LEU A 151 -15.73 1.39 5.68
CA LEU A 151 -15.95 2.72 5.08
C LEU A 151 -17.08 3.49 5.76
N GLU A 152 -18.13 2.83 6.25
CA GLU A 152 -19.19 3.48 7.05
C GLU A 152 -18.64 3.99 8.37
N VAL A 153 -17.81 3.19 9.07
CA VAL A 153 -17.10 3.65 10.27
C VAL A 153 -16.22 4.86 9.95
N LEU A 154 -15.46 4.80 8.85
CA LEU A 154 -14.62 5.91 8.43
C LEU A 154 -15.44 7.17 8.12
N LYS A 155 -16.59 7.04 7.47
CA LYS A 155 -17.51 8.14 7.17
C LYS A 155 -18.04 8.80 8.44
N GLU A 156 -18.41 8.02 9.43
CA GLU A 156 -18.82 8.56 10.73
C GLU A 156 -17.70 9.37 11.38
N VAL A 157 -16.48 8.84 11.37
CA VAL A 157 -15.29 9.52 11.92
C VAL A 157 -15.01 10.86 11.24
N VAL A 158 -15.12 10.89 9.89
CA VAL A 158 -14.81 12.08 9.08
C VAL A 158 -15.88 13.18 9.25
N TYR A 159 -17.17 12.81 9.33
CA TYR A 159 -18.28 13.77 9.27
C TYR A 159 -19.08 13.91 10.57
N LYS A 160 -18.75 13.15 11.61
CA LYS A 160 -19.39 13.31 12.91
C LYS A 160 -18.95 14.65 13.52
N LYS A 161 -19.86 15.61 13.56
CA LYS A 161 -19.64 16.83 14.34
C LYS A 161 -19.51 16.45 15.80
N GLU A 162 -18.43 16.87 16.45
CA GLU A 162 -18.37 16.88 17.90
C GLU A 162 -19.56 17.74 18.40
N LYS A 163 -20.41 17.12 19.24
CA LYS A 163 -21.46 17.83 19.98
C LYS A 163 -20.84 18.56 21.15
#